data_3cae64e6bc4cc698c4f6f9b574523899
#
_entry.id   3cae64e6bc4cc698c4f6f9b574523899
#
_cell.length_a   1.000
_cell.length_b   1.000
_cell.length_c   1.000
_cell.angle_alpha   90.00
_cell.angle_beta   90.00
_cell.angle_gamma   90.00
#
_symmetry.space_group_name_H-M   'P 1'
#
loop_
_entity.id
_entity.type
_entity.pdbx_description
1 polymer ?
#
loop_
_entity_poly.entity_id
_entity_poly.type
_entity_poly.pdbx_seq_one_letter_code
_entity_poly.pdbx_strand_id
1 'polypeptide(L)'
;MRIGALHAPQNLVAHHGEHPGQVHVAWDPVRGARLYRMEIDDADPDRPDGWRAVAEVSHAHYAKVDLVSLRYYWFRVLAIGTAGESPYSVPAKSVAL
;
A
#
# COMPACT_ATOMS: atom_id res chain seq x y z
N MET A 1 -27.66 -9.21 10.60
CA MET A 1 -26.48 -8.65 11.23
C MET A 1 -25.71 -7.81 10.22
N ARG A 2 -25.28 -6.70 10.66
CA ARG A 2 -24.52 -5.81 9.82
C ARG A 2 -23.06 -6.26 9.74
N ILE A 3 -22.51 -6.29 8.54
CA ILE A 3 -21.09 -6.56 8.37
C ILE A 3 -20.31 -5.36 8.92
N GLY A 4 -19.41 -5.61 9.83
CA GLY A 4 -18.59 -4.58 10.40
C GLY A 4 -17.65 -3.96 9.37
N ALA A 5 -17.09 -2.82 9.71
CA ALA A 5 -16.07 -2.19 8.87
C ALA A 5 -14.87 -3.11 8.74
N LEU A 6 -14.20 -3.05 7.60
CA LEU A 6 -12.97 -3.79 7.39
C LEU A 6 -11.87 -3.24 8.29
N HIS A 7 -11.00 -4.12 8.76
CA HIS A 7 -9.81 -3.72 9.48
C HIS A 7 -8.77 -3.14 8.51
N ALA A 8 -8.00 -2.17 8.98
CA ALA A 8 -6.85 -1.70 8.21
C ALA A 8 -5.91 -2.87 7.96
N PRO A 9 -5.31 -2.96 6.76
CA PRO A 9 -4.30 -3.99 6.50
C PRO A 9 -3.15 -3.86 7.49
N GLN A 10 -2.61 -5.00 7.94
CA GLN A 10 -1.57 -5.04 8.95
C GLN A 10 -0.30 -5.63 8.39
N ASN A 11 0.80 -5.34 9.07
CA ASN A 11 2.12 -5.87 8.73
C ASN A 11 2.53 -5.52 7.31
N LEU A 12 2.24 -4.27 6.90
CA LEU A 12 2.72 -3.77 5.63
C LEU A 12 4.22 -3.66 5.66
N VAL A 13 4.87 -4.32 4.71
CA VAL A 13 6.32 -4.27 4.54
C VAL A 13 6.63 -3.86 3.11
N ALA A 14 7.71 -3.11 2.96
CA ALA A 14 8.20 -2.69 1.66
C ALA A 14 9.69 -2.92 1.61
N HIS A 15 10.18 -3.45 0.49
CA HIS A 15 11.60 -3.65 0.29
C HIS A 15 11.92 -3.49 -1.20
N HIS A 16 13.17 -3.12 -1.49
CA HIS A 16 13.59 -2.96 -2.87
C HIS A 16 13.51 -4.31 -3.59
N GLY A 17 13.20 -4.25 -4.89
CA GLY A 17 13.16 -5.43 -5.73
C GLY A 17 14.54 -5.77 -6.29
N GLU A 18 14.56 -6.76 -7.17
CA GLU A 18 15.81 -7.24 -7.78
C GLU A 18 16.32 -6.30 -8.87
N HIS A 19 15.43 -5.46 -9.41
CA HIS A 19 15.78 -4.54 -10.49
C HIS A 19 15.74 -3.10 -10.01
N PRO A 20 16.56 -2.21 -10.60
CA PRO A 20 16.52 -0.80 -10.25
C PRO A 20 15.11 -0.20 -10.45
N GLY A 21 14.71 0.69 -9.55
CA GLY A 21 13.41 1.35 -9.63
C GLY A 21 12.24 0.50 -9.21
N GLN A 22 12.47 -0.65 -8.56
CA GLN A 22 11.43 -1.58 -8.17
C GLN A 22 11.34 -1.68 -6.65
N VAL A 23 10.12 -1.65 -6.12
CA VAL A 23 9.85 -1.91 -4.69
C VAL A 23 8.72 -2.91 -4.59
N HIS A 24 8.95 -3.95 -3.81
CA HIS A 24 7.92 -4.95 -3.48
C HIS A 24 7.25 -4.58 -2.19
N VAL A 25 5.92 -4.67 -2.17
CA VAL A 25 5.09 -4.36 -1.01
C VAL A 25 4.21 -5.55 -0.72
N ALA A 26 4.08 -5.90 0.54
CA ALA A 26 3.21 -7.00 0.95
C ALA A 26 2.59 -6.68 2.32
N TRP A 27 1.41 -7.26 2.57
CA TRP A 27 0.68 -7.05 3.80
C TRP A 27 -0.15 -8.28 4.11
N ASP A 28 -0.73 -8.34 5.30
CA ASP A 28 -1.59 -9.45 5.67
C ASP A 28 -2.96 -9.30 4.98
N PRO A 29 -3.52 -10.38 4.45
CA PRO A 29 -4.88 -10.33 3.89
C PRO A 29 -5.89 -9.89 4.93
N VAL A 30 -6.87 -9.10 4.50
CA VAL A 30 -7.95 -8.61 5.34
C VAL A 30 -9.21 -9.41 5.03
N ARG A 31 -9.81 -10.00 6.06
CA ARG A 31 -11.03 -10.78 5.89
C ARG A 31 -12.15 -9.87 5.39
N GLY A 32 -12.81 -10.29 4.32
CA GLY A 32 -13.88 -9.51 3.70
C GLY A 32 -13.41 -8.55 2.63
N ALA A 33 -12.12 -8.38 2.46
CA ALA A 33 -11.58 -7.52 1.41
C ALA A 33 -11.73 -8.20 0.04
N ARG A 34 -12.10 -7.40 -0.94
CA ARG A 34 -12.15 -7.83 -2.34
C ARG A 34 -11.02 -7.24 -3.14
N LEU A 35 -10.64 -6.02 -2.81
CA LEU A 35 -9.55 -5.30 -3.45
C LEU A 35 -8.76 -4.56 -2.40
N TYR A 36 -7.57 -4.17 -2.76
CA TYR A 36 -6.70 -3.30 -1.96
C TYR A 36 -6.27 -2.15 -2.83
N ARG A 37 -6.34 -0.92 -2.28
CA ARG A 37 -5.80 0.25 -2.97
C ARG A 37 -4.46 0.60 -2.37
N MET A 38 -3.44 0.64 -3.22
CA MET A 38 -2.09 1.03 -2.84
C MET A 38 -1.87 2.50 -3.17
N GLU A 39 -1.33 3.25 -2.20
CA GLU A 39 -0.96 4.64 -2.40
C GLU A 39 0.53 4.83 -2.10
N ILE A 40 1.11 5.82 -2.75
CA ILE A 40 2.53 6.15 -2.65
C ILE A 40 2.69 7.63 -2.33
N ASP A 41 3.74 7.94 -1.56
CA ASP A 41 4.19 9.31 -1.31
C ASP A 41 5.71 9.33 -1.42
N ASP A 42 6.26 10.32 -2.11
CA ASP A 42 7.71 10.43 -2.33
C ASP A 42 8.33 11.60 -1.56
N ALA A 43 7.60 12.23 -0.67
CA ALA A 43 8.08 13.40 0.05
C ALA A 43 7.85 13.27 1.56
N ASP A 44 6.63 13.43 2.03
CA ASP A 44 6.32 13.51 3.45
C ASP A 44 5.03 12.72 3.74
N PRO A 45 5.13 11.54 4.39
CA PRO A 45 3.96 10.71 4.65
C PRO A 45 2.96 11.33 5.63
N ASP A 46 3.38 12.35 6.37
CA ASP A 46 2.49 13.03 7.32
C ASP A 46 1.60 14.08 6.65
N ARG A 47 1.88 14.42 5.41
CA ARG A 47 1.05 15.37 4.65
C ARG A 47 -0.09 14.62 3.95
N PRO A 48 -1.34 14.98 4.23
CA PRO A 48 -2.46 14.23 3.64
C PRO A 48 -2.60 14.40 2.13
N ASP A 49 -2.09 15.48 1.57
CA ASP A 49 -2.22 15.77 0.14
C ASP A 49 -1.07 15.24 -0.72
N GLY A 50 -0.08 14.60 -0.10
CA GLY A 50 1.05 14.05 -0.84
C GLY A 50 0.84 12.62 -1.34
N TRP A 51 -0.22 11.96 -0.90
CA TRP A 51 -0.50 10.59 -1.26
C TRP A 51 -1.25 10.50 -2.58
N ARG A 52 -0.86 9.56 -3.42
CA ARG A 52 -1.59 9.27 -4.66
C ARG A 52 -1.77 7.78 -4.86
N ALA A 53 -2.91 7.40 -5.41
CA ALA A 53 -3.21 6.01 -5.71
C ALA A 53 -2.36 5.56 -6.90
N VAL A 54 -1.77 4.37 -6.80
CA VAL A 54 -0.95 3.80 -7.88
C VAL A 54 -1.50 2.49 -8.40
N ALA A 55 -2.32 1.78 -7.62
CA ALA A 55 -2.87 0.50 -8.07
C ALA A 55 -4.05 0.07 -7.21
N GLU A 56 -4.91 -0.76 -7.79
CA GLU A 56 -5.87 -1.57 -7.06
C GLU A 56 -5.62 -3.02 -7.43
N VAL A 57 -5.42 -3.86 -6.42
CA VAL A 57 -5.06 -5.26 -6.62
C VAL A 57 -5.95 -6.16 -5.77
N SER A 58 -6.10 -7.41 -6.20
CA SER A 58 -6.95 -8.37 -5.51
C SER A 58 -6.17 -9.28 -4.56
N HIS A 59 -4.85 -9.14 -4.51
CA HIS A 59 -4.02 -9.93 -3.59
C HIS A 59 -3.23 -9.01 -2.66
N ALA A 60 -2.67 -9.61 -1.63
CA ALA A 60 -2.02 -8.86 -0.56
C ALA A 60 -0.54 -8.56 -0.86
N HIS A 61 -0.23 -8.29 -2.10
CA HIS A 61 1.12 -7.88 -2.50
C HIS A 61 1.07 -7.09 -3.81
N TYR A 62 2.11 -6.28 -4.05
CA TYR A 62 2.24 -5.48 -5.25
C TYR A 62 3.69 -5.12 -5.48
N ALA A 63 4.11 -5.09 -6.74
CA ALA A 63 5.44 -4.63 -7.13
C ALA A 63 5.29 -3.32 -7.91
N LYS A 64 5.81 -2.24 -7.35
CA LYS A 64 5.83 -0.94 -8.02
C LYS A 64 7.14 -0.82 -8.79
N VAL A 65 7.03 -0.46 -10.07
CA VAL A 65 8.18 -0.29 -10.96
C VAL A 65 8.28 1.16 -11.41
N ASP A 66 9.33 1.48 -12.14
CA ASP A 66 9.56 2.80 -12.73
C ASP A 66 9.71 3.91 -11.68
N LEU A 67 10.21 3.56 -10.52
CA LEU A 67 10.55 4.53 -9.48
C LEU A 67 11.94 5.11 -9.73
N VAL A 68 12.19 6.29 -9.20
CA VAL A 68 13.49 6.93 -9.31
C VAL A 68 14.48 6.22 -8.40
N SER A 69 15.60 5.76 -8.96
CA SER A 69 16.64 5.04 -8.22
C SER A 69 17.21 5.90 -7.09
N LEU A 70 17.50 5.27 -5.97
CA LEU A 70 18.09 5.87 -4.77
C LEU A 70 17.21 6.90 -4.10
N ARG A 71 15.92 6.88 -4.39
CA ARG A 71 14.93 7.74 -3.74
C ARG A 71 14.10 6.91 -2.77
N TYR A 72 13.73 7.50 -1.64
CA TYR A 72 12.83 6.87 -0.69
C TYR A 72 11.38 7.11 -1.07
N TYR A 73 10.56 6.10 -0.82
CA TYR A 73 9.12 6.15 -1.04
C TYR A 73 8.40 5.56 0.17
N TRP A 74 7.23 6.11 0.46
CA TRP A 74 6.34 5.59 1.48
C TRP A 74 5.13 4.99 0.81
N PHE A 75 4.65 3.89 1.36
CA PHE A 75 3.50 3.17 0.83
C PHE A 75 2.48 3.00 1.94
N ARG A 76 1.20 3.05 1.58
CA ARG A 76 0.13 2.66 2.47
C ARG A 76 -0.93 1.96 1.65
N VAL A 77 -1.76 1.12 2.31
CA VAL A 77 -2.78 0.33 1.64
C VAL A 77 -4.06 0.39 2.45
N LEU A 78 -5.20 0.37 1.76
CA LEU A 78 -6.48 0.14 2.39
C LEU A 78 -7.19 -1.03 1.72
N ALA A 79 -8.12 -1.64 2.44
CA ALA A 79 -8.91 -2.74 1.94
C ALA A 79 -10.27 -2.22 1.49
N ILE A 80 -10.79 -2.78 0.40
CA ILE A 80 -12.09 -2.42 -0.16
C ILE A 80 -12.94 -3.68 -0.20
N GLY A 81 -14.13 -3.61 0.36
CA GLY A 81 -15.11 -4.70 0.36
C GLY A 81 -16.49 -4.19 0.05
N THR A 82 -17.48 -5.08 0.17
CA THR A 82 -18.88 -4.72 -0.12
C THR A 82 -19.41 -3.66 0.83
N ALA A 83 -18.86 -3.59 2.05
CA ALA A 83 -19.30 -2.63 3.05
C ALA A 83 -18.56 -1.29 2.98
N GLY A 84 -17.61 -1.14 2.04
CA GLY A 84 -16.85 0.10 1.89
C GLY A 84 -15.37 -0.11 2.08
N GLU A 85 -14.68 0.95 2.48
CA GLU A 85 -13.22 0.98 2.60
C GLU A 85 -12.80 0.88 4.05
N SER A 86 -11.66 0.23 4.29
CA SER A 86 -11.02 0.22 5.59
C SER A 86 -10.22 1.52 5.82
N PRO A 87 -9.80 1.77 7.07
CA PRO A 87 -8.75 2.76 7.29
C PRO A 87 -7.46 2.35 6.58
N TYR A 88 -6.56 3.32 6.40
CA TYR A 88 -5.25 3.03 5.83
C TYR A 88 -4.38 2.26 6.82
N SER A 89 -3.49 1.42 6.27
CA SER A 89 -2.43 0.80 7.05
C SER A 89 -1.46 1.86 7.59
N VAL A 90 -0.63 1.44 8.55
CA VAL A 90 0.56 2.20 8.91
C VAL A 90 1.47 2.25 7.68
N PRO A 91 2.03 3.41 7.32
CA PRO A 91 2.91 3.49 6.15
C PRO A 91 4.18 2.67 6.31
N ALA A 92 4.67 2.14 5.20
CA ALA A 92 5.96 1.48 5.10
C ALA A 92 6.86 2.25 4.16
N LYS A 93 8.16 2.30 4.46
CA LYS A 93 9.14 3.07 3.72
C LYS A 93 10.16 2.13 3.10
N SER A 94 10.53 2.40 1.86
CA SER A 94 11.61 1.69 1.20
C SER A 94 12.34 2.62 0.23
N VAL A 95 13.59 2.26 -0.06
CA VAL A 95 14.36 2.92 -1.10
C VAL A 95 14.24 2.12 -2.40
N ALA A 96 14.07 2.80 -3.52
CA ALA A 96 14.21 2.19 -4.83
C ALA A 96 15.71 2.21 -5.20
N LEU A 97 16.25 1.08 -5.53
CA LEU A 97 17.67 0.98 -5.92
C LEU A 97 17.89 1.38 -7.37
#